data_c1370827fb0e67b600fcd3c907ac6492
#
_entry.id   c1370827fb0e67b600fcd3c907ac6492
#
_cell.length_a   1.000
_cell.length_b   1.000
_cell.length_c   1.000
_cell.angle_alpha   90.00
_cell.angle_beta   90.00
_cell.angle_gamma   90.00
#
_symmetry.space_group_name_H-M   'P 1'
#
loop_
_entity.id
_entity.type
_entity.pdbx_description
1 polymer ?
#
loop_
_entity_poly.entity_id
_entity_poly.type
_entity_poly.pdbx_seq_one_letter_code
_entity_poly.pdbx_strand_id
1 'polypeptide(L)'
;MLMASGTIVSRILGFIRAVIIAAAIGVTTNAADAFGVANQLPNNVYAIIAGGTLNAVLVPQMVRARSQKDGGTSYINRLLTFIITIFFGITLLATLAAPALVAIYTNGWSPEQLALATAFAYWCLPQLFFYGLYSILGEVLNSRSAFGPFMWAPVLNNIVALAGLVGLVLVFGADPTGARAVEDWSAVQIAMLAGSATAGVAAQALILFVAWKRIGMSLSLNFKWRGFGLRPALKAASWSLGMVLVTQVGGLVQTIVASGAISARAENPAVASVAAAGIAWLVFMLPHSVATVSIATAYFTKMSTHVHEHRMDLLKADLAAGLRSIALISVLATVAISVLAYPISRVFVGEFPAIISLGNVIVALMLGLLPFSFVYMMQRAFFALEDTRTPFWFTAVQIGLHIIGSITISMTVAAEWLVVALSLLTSTTITIQAVLAYWLLTKRIGSFKQHGIAAACAKFVISGVLAGLIGYAVLQLLGGVVAGSFVVAKVASAGLSMVIAGGVMLAIYVIALRLLRVKEVDTVFSAIKGIVRR
;
A
#
# COMPACT_ATOMS: atom_id res chain seq x y z
N MET A 1 -6.82 20.65 -8.91
CA MET A 1 -6.94 20.73 -7.44
C MET A 1 -7.97 19.75 -6.87
N LEU A 2 -9.25 19.75 -7.28
CA LEU A 2 -10.30 18.84 -6.78
C LEU A 2 -9.97 17.33 -6.84
N MET A 3 -9.14 16.88 -7.79
CA MET A 3 -8.75 15.47 -7.91
C MET A 3 -7.72 15.04 -6.86
N ALA A 4 -6.73 15.90 -6.58
CA ALA A 4 -5.71 15.62 -5.58
C ALA A 4 -6.27 15.67 -4.14
N SER A 5 -7.24 16.55 -3.87
CA SER A 5 -7.87 16.68 -2.54
C SER A 5 -8.62 15.40 -2.14
N GLY A 6 -9.37 14.77 -3.04
CA GLY A 6 -10.08 13.52 -2.75
C GLY A 6 -9.12 12.38 -2.32
N THR A 7 -7.99 12.26 -3.00
CA THR A 7 -6.97 11.25 -2.65
C THR A 7 -6.34 11.53 -1.28
N ILE A 8 -6.02 12.79 -0.98
CA ILE A 8 -5.42 13.18 0.32
C ILE A 8 -6.41 12.92 1.45
N VAL A 9 -7.66 13.38 1.30
CA VAL A 9 -8.73 13.19 2.30
C VAL A 9 -8.96 11.70 2.55
N SER A 10 -9.04 10.88 1.50
CA SER A 10 -9.21 9.44 1.64
C SER A 10 -8.05 8.78 2.41
N ARG A 11 -6.80 9.22 2.21
CA ARG A 11 -5.64 8.69 2.94
C ARG A 11 -5.65 9.08 4.41
N ILE A 12 -6.02 10.32 4.73
CA ILE A 12 -6.17 10.77 6.12
C ILE A 12 -7.26 9.95 6.81
N LEU A 13 -8.43 9.79 6.19
CA LEU A 13 -9.51 8.97 6.73
C LEU A 13 -9.11 7.50 6.87
N GLY A 14 -8.34 6.95 5.91
CA GLY A 14 -7.79 5.60 5.98
C GLY A 14 -6.83 5.41 7.15
N PHE A 15 -5.99 6.41 7.44
CA PHE A 15 -5.13 6.41 8.62
C PHE A 15 -5.95 6.47 9.92
N ILE A 16 -6.93 7.37 10.02
CA ILE A 16 -7.84 7.46 11.17
C ILE A 16 -8.57 6.14 11.38
N ARG A 17 -9.05 5.49 10.30
CA ARG A 17 -9.68 4.18 10.36
C ARG A 17 -8.73 3.12 10.97
N ALA A 18 -7.46 3.11 10.57
CA ALA A 18 -6.48 2.17 11.13
C ALA A 18 -6.26 2.40 12.63
N VAL A 19 -6.21 3.67 13.06
CA VAL A 19 -6.11 4.02 14.49
C VAL A 19 -7.36 3.54 15.28
N ILE A 20 -8.55 3.73 14.73
CA ILE A 20 -9.79 3.29 15.39
C ILE A 20 -9.90 1.76 15.38
N ILE A 21 -9.48 1.06 14.33
CA ILE A 21 -9.39 -0.41 14.33
C ILE A 21 -8.45 -0.87 15.44
N ALA A 22 -7.27 -0.26 15.56
CA ALA A 22 -6.30 -0.59 16.59
C ALA A 22 -6.84 -0.35 18.00
N ALA A 23 -7.64 0.71 18.21
CA ALA A 23 -8.33 0.96 19.48
C ALA A 23 -9.46 -0.05 19.73
N ALA A 24 -10.18 -0.47 18.69
CA ALA A 24 -11.35 -1.34 18.80
C ALA A 24 -11.00 -2.81 19.07
N ILE A 25 -9.90 -3.32 18.48
CA ILE A 25 -9.55 -4.76 18.51
C ILE A 25 -8.06 -5.02 18.80
N GLY A 26 -7.29 -3.96 19.05
CA GLY A 26 -5.84 -4.06 19.28
C GLY A 26 -5.02 -4.19 17.99
N VAL A 27 -3.72 -4.43 18.16
CA VAL A 27 -2.75 -4.68 17.06
C VAL A 27 -1.98 -5.98 17.28
N THR A 28 -1.75 -6.36 18.53
CA THR A 28 -1.04 -7.58 18.93
C THR A 28 -1.99 -8.64 19.48
N THR A 29 -3.28 -8.59 19.10
CA THR A 29 -4.32 -9.50 19.57
C THR A 29 -4.67 -10.56 18.55
N ASN A 30 -5.21 -11.69 19.00
CA ASN A 30 -5.65 -12.78 18.12
C ASN A 30 -6.81 -12.36 17.21
N ALA A 31 -7.71 -11.50 17.72
CA ALA A 31 -8.82 -10.96 16.94
C ALA A 31 -8.33 -10.00 15.84
N ALA A 32 -7.31 -9.17 16.13
CA ALA A 32 -6.72 -8.28 15.13
C ALA A 32 -6.05 -9.06 13.98
N ASP A 33 -5.34 -10.14 14.30
CA ASP A 33 -4.74 -11.01 13.28
C ASP A 33 -5.81 -11.75 12.46
N ALA A 34 -6.86 -12.28 13.12
CA ALA A 34 -7.98 -12.92 12.45
C ALA A 34 -8.67 -11.97 11.46
N PHE A 35 -8.94 -10.73 11.89
CA PHE A 35 -9.49 -9.70 10.99
C PHE A 35 -8.50 -9.28 9.92
N GLY A 36 -7.21 -9.14 10.25
CA GLY A 36 -6.13 -8.78 9.34
C GLY A 36 -6.04 -9.76 8.16
N VAL A 37 -5.97 -11.06 8.43
CA VAL A 37 -5.97 -12.11 7.41
C VAL A 37 -7.26 -12.06 6.59
N ALA A 38 -8.42 -12.04 7.22
CA ALA A 38 -9.71 -12.05 6.54
C ALA A 38 -9.89 -10.87 5.59
N ASN A 39 -9.51 -9.66 6.02
CA ASN A 39 -9.64 -8.43 5.24
C ASN A 39 -8.58 -8.30 4.12
N GLN A 40 -7.46 -9.04 4.21
CA GLN A 40 -6.44 -9.09 3.17
C GLN A 40 -6.86 -9.98 1.99
N LEU A 41 -7.62 -11.06 2.23
CA LEU A 41 -8.00 -12.04 1.21
C LEU A 41 -8.64 -11.43 -0.04
N PRO A 42 -9.68 -10.57 0.04
CA PRO A 42 -10.30 -10.00 -1.16
C PRO A 42 -9.35 -9.11 -1.95
N ASN A 43 -8.44 -8.39 -1.29
CA ASN A 43 -7.42 -7.57 -1.96
C ASN A 43 -6.43 -8.42 -2.75
N ASN A 44 -5.98 -9.54 -2.19
CA ASN A 44 -5.03 -10.43 -2.84
C ASN A 44 -5.65 -11.10 -4.08
N VAL A 45 -6.88 -11.60 -3.96
CA VAL A 45 -7.61 -12.18 -5.10
C VAL A 45 -7.89 -11.12 -6.17
N TYR A 46 -8.32 -9.92 -5.77
CA TYR A 46 -8.55 -8.80 -6.68
C TYR A 46 -7.28 -8.40 -7.44
N ALA A 47 -6.14 -8.31 -6.76
CA ALA A 47 -4.87 -7.94 -7.38
C ALA A 47 -4.46 -8.90 -8.50
N ILE A 48 -4.69 -10.21 -8.33
CA ILE A 48 -4.45 -11.23 -9.36
C ILE A 48 -5.31 -10.96 -10.60
N ILE A 49 -6.60 -10.66 -10.41
CA ILE A 49 -7.56 -10.52 -11.51
C ILE A 49 -7.38 -9.15 -12.19
N ALA A 50 -7.25 -8.09 -11.40
CA ALA A 50 -7.20 -6.71 -11.89
C ALA A 50 -5.83 -6.32 -12.47
N GLY A 51 -4.75 -6.74 -11.81
CA GLY A 51 -3.38 -6.30 -12.15
C GLY A 51 -2.90 -6.74 -13.53
N GLY A 52 -3.45 -7.83 -14.06
CA GLY A 52 -3.03 -8.37 -15.37
C GLY A 52 -3.96 -8.07 -16.53
N THR A 53 -5.26 -7.86 -16.28
CA THR A 53 -6.26 -7.87 -17.36
C THR A 53 -7.03 -6.57 -17.52
N LEU A 54 -7.41 -5.91 -16.42
CA LEU A 54 -8.33 -4.78 -16.50
C LEU A 54 -7.71 -3.56 -17.21
N ASN A 55 -6.58 -3.05 -16.75
CA ASN A 55 -6.00 -1.81 -17.27
C ASN A 55 -5.40 -1.97 -18.69
N ALA A 56 -4.67 -3.06 -18.93
CA ALA A 56 -4.00 -3.26 -20.22
C ALA A 56 -4.95 -3.63 -21.35
N VAL A 57 -6.07 -4.29 -21.02
CA VAL A 57 -7.04 -4.79 -22.01
C VAL A 57 -8.18 -3.81 -22.21
N LEU A 58 -8.71 -3.21 -21.14
CA LEU A 58 -9.97 -2.47 -21.19
C LEU A 58 -9.81 -1.05 -21.73
N VAL A 59 -8.80 -0.31 -21.27
CA VAL A 59 -8.64 1.11 -21.64
C VAL A 59 -8.51 1.32 -23.15
N PRO A 60 -7.63 0.60 -23.89
CA PRO A 60 -7.52 0.78 -25.33
C PRO A 60 -8.81 0.43 -26.09
N GLN A 61 -9.54 -0.57 -25.59
CA GLN A 61 -10.78 -1.01 -26.22
C GLN A 61 -11.94 -0.05 -25.97
N MET A 62 -12.01 0.53 -24.76
CA MET A 62 -12.99 1.58 -24.44
C MET A 62 -12.78 2.84 -25.29
N VAL A 63 -11.52 3.24 -25.49
CA VAL A 63 -11.19 4.37 -26.35
C VAL A 63 -11.61 4.10 -27.81
N ARG A 64 -11.33 2.91 -28.33
CA ARG A 64 -11.78 2.50 -29.69
C ARG A 64 -13.30 2.43 -29.80
N ALA A 65 -14.00 1.97 -28.76
CA ALA A 65 -15.46 1.88 -28.77
C ALA A 65 -16.15 3.26 -28.88
N ARG A 66 -15.51 4.34 -28.41
CA ARG A 66 -16.06 5.72 -28.52
C ARG A 66 -16.33 6.16 -29.97
N SER A 67 -15.62 5.62 -30.95
CA SER A 67 -15.82 5.94 -32.38
C SER A 67 -17.01 5.20 -33.02
N GLN A 68 -17.69 4.32 -32.28
CA GLN A 68 -18.89 3.63 -32.77
C GLN A 68 -20.11 4.57 -32.77
N LYS A 69 -21.11 4.26 -33.64
CA LYS A 69 -22.32 5.09 -33.84
C LYS A 69 -23.12 5.35 -32.54
N ASP A 70 -23.09 4.40 -31.59
CA ASP A 70 -23.75 4.48 -30.29
C ASP A 70 -22.84 5.04 -29.17
N GLY A 71 -21.72 5.64 -29.53
CA GLY A 71 -20.71 6.12 -28.58
C GLY A 71 -20.07 4.99 -27.75
N GLY A 72 -20.18 3.74 -28.19
CA GLY A 72 -19.64 2.55 -27.54
C GLY A 72 -20.48 1.99 -26.41
N THR A 73 -21.71 2.48 -26.20
CA THR A 73 -22.57 2.06 -25.09
C THR A 73 -22.86 0.56 -25.11
N SER A 74 -23.18 -0.01 -26.27
CA SER A 74 -23.43 -1.47 -26.43
C SER A 74 -22.19 -2.29 -26.10
N TYR A 75 -21.02 -1.87 -26.56
CA TYR A 75 -19.75 -2.53 -26.27
C TYR A 75 -19.43 -2.49 -24.76
N ILE A 76 -19.56 -1.31 -24.14
CA ILE A 76 -19.32 -1.10 -22.71
C ILE A 76 -20.26 -1.98 -21.88
N ASN A 77 -21.56 -2.05 -22.22
CA ASN A 77 -22.52 -2.88 -21.52
C ASN A 77 -22.22 -4.37 -21.60
N ARG A 78 -21.78 -4.88 -22.75
CA ARG A 78 -21.30 -6.28 -22.88
C ARG A 78 -20.09 -6.55 -21.99
N LEU A 79 -19.11 -5.64 -22.03
CA LEU A 79 -17.88 -5.74 -21.27
C LEU A 79 -18.16 -5.71 -19.76
N LEU A 80 -19.02 -4.79 -19.33
CA LEU A 80 -19.51 -4.71 -17.94
C LEU A 80 -20.18 -6.02 -17.52
N THR A 81 -21.13 -6.52 -18.32
CA THR A 81 -21.83 -7.76 -18.01
C THR A 81 -20.87 -8.94 -17.86
N PHE A 82 -19.88 -9.05 -18.74
CA PHE A 82 -18.85 -10.09 -18.69
C PHE A 82 -18.02 -10.00 -17.39
N ILE A 83 -17.53 -8.81 -17.05
CA ILE A 83 -16.70 -8.59 -15.86
C ILE A 83 -17.51 -8.80 -14.58
N ILE A 84 -18.72 -8.26 -14.51
CA ILE A 84 -19.63 -8.46 -13.37
C ILE A 84 -19.87 -9.96 -13.14
N THR A 85 -20.11 -10.73 -14.21
CA THR A 85 -20.36 -12.17 -14.09
C THR A 85 -19.12 -12.91 -13.59
N ILE A 86 -17.93 -12.57 -14.10
CA ILE A 86 -16.67 -13.18 -13.64
C ILE A 86 -16.41 -12.85 -12.17
N PHE A 87 -16.48 -11.57 -11.79
CA PHE A 87 -16.25 -11.18 -10.39
C PHE A 87 -17.29 -11.77 -9.45
N PHE A 88 -18.55 -11.86 -9.87
CA PHE A 88 -19.59 -12.53 -9.08
C PHE A 88 -19.27 -14.01 -8.88
N GLY A 89 -18.91 -14.73 -9.94
CA GLY A 89 -18.55 -16.14 -9.87
C GLY A 89 -17.33 -16.39 -8.98
N ILE A 90 -16.27 -15.60 -9.15
CA ILE A 90 -15.05 -15.71 -8.34
C ILE A 90 -15.33 -15.35 -6.88
N THR A 91 -16.13 -14.32 -6.61
CA THR A 91 -16.53 -13.92 -5.25
C THR A 91 -17.31 -15.04 -4.58
N LEU A 92 -18.27 -15.65 -5.29
CA LEU A 92 -19.04 -16.77 -4.78
C LEU A 92 -18.13 -17.96 -4.44
N LEU A 93 -17.25 -18.35 -5.37
CA LEU A 93 -16.29 -19.44 -5.14
C LEU A 93 -15.34 -19.15 -3.99
N ALA A 94 -14.78 -17.93 -3.92
CA ALA A 94 -13.90 -17.53 -2.82
C ALA A 94 -14.63 -17.53 -1.48
N THR A 95 -15.87 -17.04 -1.44
CA THR A 95 -16.69 -17.04 -0.21
C THR A 95 -17.02 -18.46 0.25
N LEU A 96 -17.36 -19.35 -0.66
CA LEU A 96 -17.57 -20.77 -0.33
C LEU A 96 -16.28 -21.46 0.14
N ALA A 97 -15.13 -21.05 -0.39
CA ALA A 97 -13.81 -21.55 -0.01
C ALA A 97 -13.20 -20.81 1.18
N ALA A 98 -13.93 -19.93 1.88
CA ALA A 98 -13.38 -19.09 2.97
C ALA A 98 -12.60 -19.89 4.03
N PRO A 99 -13.08 -21.05 4.55
CA PRO A 99 -12.30 -21.82 5.52
C PRO A 99 -10.94 -22.29 4.98
N ALA A 100 -10.91 -22.77 3.74
CA ALA A 100 -9.69 -23.22 3.08
C ALA A 100 -8.73 -22.06 2.81
N LEU A 101 -9.25 -20.90 2.38
CA LEU A 101 -8.43 -19.72 2.16
C LEU A 101 -7.81 -19.24 3.47
N VAL A 102 -8.56 -19.15 4.56
CA VAL A 102 -8.03 -18.78 5.87
C VAL A 102 -6.95 -19.79 6.31
N ALA A 103 -7.22 -21.09 6.20
CA ALA A 103 -6.26 -22.13 6.59
C ALA A 103 -4.94 -22.06 5.80
N ILE A 104 -4.99 -21.68 4.51
CA ILE A 104 -3.78 -21.52 3.68
C ILE A 104 -2.92 -20.33 4.15
N TYR A 105 -3.54 -19.25 4.66
CA TYR A 105 -2.83 -18.03 5.09
C TYR A 105 -2.34 -18.06 6.53
N THR A 106 -2.64 -19.11 7.29
CA THR A 106 -2.38 -19.18 8.73
C THR A 106 -1.53 -20.39 9.10
N ASN A 107 -0.72 -20.23 10.16
CA ASN A 107 0.11 -21.30 10.70
C ASN A 107 0.08 -21.26 12.24
N GLY A 108 -0.19 -22.40 12.87
CA GLY A 108 -0.16 -22.53 14.33
C GLY A 108 -1.33 -21.87 15.08
N TRP A 109 -2.42 -21.52 14.39
CA TRP A 109 -3.60 -20.92 15.01
C TRP A 109 -4.51 -21.98 15.66
N SER A 110 -5.16 -21.58 16.76
CA SER A 110 -6.17 -22.45 17.41
C SER A 110 -7.41 -22.62 16.52
N PRO A 111 -8.18 -23.70 16.71
CA PRO A 111 -9.45 -23.90 15.99
C PRO A 111 -10.43 -22.73 16.15
N GLU A 112 -10.47 -22.12 17.34
CA GLU A 112 -11.36 -21.00 17.68
C GLU A 112 -10.93 -19.74 16.92
N GLN A 113 -9.64 -19.48 16.83
CA GLN A 113 -9.11 -18.36 16.06
C GLN A 113 -9.33 -18.55 14.56
N LEU A 114 -9.19 -19.76 14.04
CA LEU A 114 -9.51 -20.10 12.65
C LEU A 114 -11.00 -19.90 12.36
N ALA A 115 -11.87 -20.29 13.31
CA ALA A 115 -13.31 -20.08 13.20
C ALA A 115 -13.67 -18.59 13.15
N LEU A 116 -13.08 -17.78 14.02
CA LEU A 116 -13.27 -16.30 14.02
C LEU A 116 -12.76 -15.67 12.72
N ALA A 117 -11.57 -16.04 12.25
CA ALA A 117 -11.02 -15.54 10.99
C ALA A 117 -11.90 -15.93 9.79
N THR A 118 -12.44 -17.15 9.79
CA THR A 118 -13.38 -17.62 8.77
C THR A 118 -14.69 -16.84 8.81
N ALA A 119 -15.22 -16.56 10.00
CA ALA A 119 -16.42 -15.75 10.16
C ALA A 119 -16.21 -14.31 9.63
N PHE A 120 -15.06 -13.70 9.91
CA PHE A 120 -14.69 -12.42 9.30
C PHE A 120 -14.53 -12.53 7.77
N ALA A 121 -13.94 -13.62 7.27
CA ALA A 121 -13.73 -13.83 5.84
C ALA A 121 -15.04 -13.93 5.06
N TYR A 122 -16.08 -14.54 5.61
CA TYR A 122 -17.42 -14.57 5.00
C TYR A 122 -17.98 -13.15 4.77
N TRP A 123 -17.70 -12.22 5.66
CA TRP A 123 -18.09 -10.82 5.50
C TRP A 123 -17.14 -10.04 4.58
N CYS A 124 -15.84 -10.34 4.60
CA CYS A 124 -14.85 -9.60 3.82
C CYS A 124 -14.78 -10.01 2.35
N LEU A 125 -14.89 -11.32 2.03
CA LEU A 125 -14.73 -11.81 0.66
C LEU A 125 -15.71 -11.21 -0.36
N PRO A 126 -16.97 -10.86 -0.02
CA PRO A 126 -17.84 -10.10 -0.92
C PRO A 126 -17.28 -8.75 -1.39
N GLN A 127 -16.30 -8.16 -0.70
CA GLN A 127 -15.59 -6.95 -1.17
C GLN A 127 -14.98 -7.14 -2.55
N LEU A 128 -14.57 -8.37 -2.89
CA LEU A 128 -13.98 -8.71 -4.18
C LEU A 128 -14.88 -8.31 -5.36
N PHE A 129 -16.18 -8.57 -5.25
CA PHE A 129 -17.16 -8.16 -6.24
C PHE A 129 -17.19 -6.63 -6.40
N PHE A 130 -17.24 -5.92 -5.29
CA PHE A 130 -17.32 -4.45 -5.29
C PHE A 130 -16.01 -3.79 -5.73
N TYR A 131 -14.85 -4.39 -5.46
CA TYR A 131 -13.57 -3.92 -6.02
C TYR A 131 -13.56 -4.03 -7.55
N GLY A 132 -14.02 -5.15 -8.10
CA GLY A 132 -14.16 -5.33 -9.54
C GLY A 132 -15.12 -4.32 -10.15
N LEU A 133 -16.27 -4.13 -9.53
CA LEU A 133 -17.29 -3.16 -9.96
C LEU A 133 -16.76 -1.71 -9.91
N TYR A 134 -16.12 -1.31 -8.82
CA TYR A 134 -15.49 0.00 -8.66
C TYR A 134 -14.44 0.26 -9.75
N SER A 135 -13.59 -0.72 -10.01
CA SER A 135 -12.52 -0.58 -11.00
C SER A 135 -13.07 -0.35 -12.40
N ILE A 136 -14.02 -1.18 -12.85
CA ILE A 136 -14.54 -1.07 -14.21
C ILE A 136 -15.38 0.21 -14.41
N LEU A 137 -16.22 0.56 -13.43
CA LEU A 137 -16.98 1.81 -13.47
C LEU A 137 -16.05 3.03 -13.49
N GLY A 138 -14.96 2.97 -12.69
CA GLY A 138 -13.94 4.01 -12.65
C GLY A 138 -13.24 4.20 -13.98
N GLU A 139 -12.82 3.12 -14.64
CA GLU A 139 -12.16 3.19 -15.95
C GLU A 139 -13.09 3.77 -17.03
N VAL A 140 -14.37 3.43 -17.03
CA VAL A 140 -15.34 4.03 -17.96
C VAL A 140 -15.50 5.53 -17.68
N LEU A 141 -15.66 5.93 -16.41
CA LEU A 141 -15.76 7.35 -16.03
C LEU A 141 -14.48 8.12 -16.41
N ASN A 142 -13.30 7.53 -16.18
CA ASN A 142 -12.02 8.12 -16.57
C ASN A 142 -11.91 8.27 -18.09
N SER A 143 -12.33 7.26 -18.86
CA SER A 143 -12.36 7.33 -20.34
C SER A 143 -13.28 8.43 -20.87
N ARG A 144 -14.28 8.85 -20.09
CA ARG A 144 -15.21 9.94 -20.39
C ARG A 144 -14.82 11.28 -19.75
N SER A 145 -13.60 11.37 -19.17
CA SER A 145 -13.08 12.56 -18.47
C SER A 145 -13.85 12.95 -17.20
N ALA A 146 -14.64 12.04 -16.62
CA ALA A 146 -15.39 12.23 -15.39
C ALA A 146 -14.58 11.72 -14.17
N PHE A 147 -13.43 12.32 -13.91
CA PHE A 147 -12.47 11.86 -12.90
C PHE A 147 -12.91 12.09 -11.45
N GLY A 148 -13.70 13.16 -11.18
CA GLY A 148 -14.06 13.57 -9.83
C GLY A 148 -14.71 12.47 -8.98
N PRO A 149 -15.79 11.84 -9.46
CA PRO A 149 -16.51 10.80 -8.70
C PRO A 149 -15.61 9.61 -8.33
N PHE A 150 -14.73 9.17 -9.24
CA PHE A 150 -13.80 8.09 -9.00
C PHE A 150 -12.78 8.43 -7.89
N MET A 151 -12.29 9.67 -7.85
CA MET A 151 -11.30 10.11 -6.85
C MET A 151 -11.91 10.32 -5.46
N TRP A 152 -13.22 10.65 -5.37
CA TRP A 152 -13.89 10.89 -4.10
C TRP A 152 -14.63 9.67 -3.53
N ALA A 153 -14.92 8.65 -4.33
CA ALA A 153 -15.58 7.43 -3.88
C ALA A 153 -14.85 6.71 -2.71
N PRO A 154 -13.51 6.65 -2.64
CA PRO A 154 -12.81 6.08 -1.50
C PRO A 154 -13.00 6.84 -0.17
N VAL A 155 -13.37 8.13 -0.23
CA VAL A 155 -13.73 8.91 0.97
C VAL A 155 -15.00 8.34 1.59
N LEU A 156 -16.02 8.04 0.77
CA LEU A 156 -17.27 7.42 1.23
C LEU A 156 -17.02 6.04 1.85
N ASN A 157 -16.15 5.22 1.26
CA ASN A 157 -15.73 3.95 1.85
C ASN A 157 -15.24 4.14 3.29
N ASN A 158 -14.30 5.06 3.48
CA ASN A 158 -13.74 5.30 4.81
C ASN A 158 -14.79 5.84 5.79
N ILE A 159 -15.70 6.71 5.36
CA ILE A 159 -16.78 7.25 6.21
C ILE A 159 -17.70 6.12 6.68
N VAL A 160 -18.16 5.25 5.77
CA VAL A 160 -19.06 4.13 6.11
C VAL A 160 -18.38 3.14 7.04
N ALA A 161 -17.13 2.77 6.73
CA ALA A 161 -16.36 1.86 7.58
C ALA A 161 -16.10 2.45 8.98
N LEU A 162 -15.76 3.75 9.06
CA LEU A 162 -15.58 4.46 10.33
C LEU A 162 -16.88 4.50 11.14
N ALA A 163 -18.03 4.75 10.52
CA ALA A 163 -19.32 4.75 11.22
C ALA A 163 -19.61 3.39 11.87
N GLY A 164 -19.35 2.27 11.17
CA GLY A 164 -19.50 0.93 11.74
C GLY A 164 -18.52 0.63 12.87
N LEU A 165 -17.25 1.05 12.73
CA LEU A 165 -16.24 0.88 13.78
C LEU A 165 -16.55 1.71 15.02
N VAL A 166 -16.96 2.97 14.86
CA VAL A 166 -17.40 3.80 15.98
C VAL A 166 -18.62 3.19 16.66
N GLY A 167 -19.59 2.69 15.87
CA GLY A 167 -20.73 1.95 16.41
C GLY A 167 -20.32 0.73 17.23
N LEU A 168 -19.37 -0.08 16.75
CA LEU A 168 -18.81 -1.22 17.48
C LEU A 168 -18.25 -0.79 18.85
N VAL A 169 -17.42 0.27 18.86
CA VAL A 169 -16.80 0.76 20.09
C VAL A 169 -17.83 1.36 21.07
N LEU A 170 -18.85 2.06 20.56
CA LEU A 170 -19.89 2.65 21.41
C LEU A 170 -20.81 1.61 22.06
N VAL A 171 -21.11 0.50 21.34
CA VAL A 171 -22.04 -0.54 21.82
C VAL A 171 -21.34 -1.58 22.69
N PHE A 172 -20.13 -2.00 22.30
CA PHE A 172 -19.43 -3.14 22.90
C PHE A 172 -18.14 -2.76 23.66
N GLY A 173 -17.76 -1.49 23.62
CA GLY A 173 -16.50 -1.02 24.18
C GLY A 173 -15.29 -1.27 23.28
N ALA A 174 -14.22 -0.57 23.54
CA ALA A 174 -12.91 -0.78 22.91
C ALA A 174 -12.18 -1.94 23.62
N ASP A 175 -11.43 -2.71 22.84
CA ASP A 175 -10.63 -3.85 23.34
C ASP A 175 -9.20 -3.84 22.77
N PRO A 176 -8.41 -2.81 23.10
CA PRO A 176 -7.06 -2.66 22.54
C PRO A 176 -6.07 -3.71 23.04
N THR A 177 -6.38 -4.39 24.12
CA THR A 177 -5.51 -5.40 24.77
C THR A 177 -5.90 -6.83 24.44
N GLY A 178 -7.08 -7.05 23.81
CA GLY A 178 -7.61 -8.39 23.50
C GLY A 178 -8.12 -9.13 24.72
N ALA A 179 -8.72 -8.39 25.67
CA ALA A 179 -9.37 -8.98 26.83
C ALA A 179 -10.56 -9.89 26.45
N ARG A 180 -11.20 -9.60 25.29
CA ARG A 180 -12.24 -10.45 24.72
C ARG A 180 -11.61 -11.67 24.07
N ALA A 181 -11.91 -12.85 24.59
CA ALA A 181 -11.47 -14.11 24.01
C ALA A 181 -12.05 -14.29 22.58
N VAL A 182 -11.37 -15.08 21.75
CA VAL A 182 -11.80 -15.28 20.35
C VAL A 182 -13.14 -15.99 20.25
N GLU A 183 -13.50 -16.77 21.26
CA GLU A 183 -14.79 -17.50 21.39
C GLU A 183 -15.95 -16.56 21.72
N ASP A 184 -15.68 -15.43 22.36
CA ASP A 184 -16.69 -14.48 22.87
C ASP A 184 -17.18 -13.51 21.79
N TRP A 185 -16.69 -13.61 20.57
CA TRP A 185 -17.10 -12.76 19.48
C TRP A 185 -18.51 -13.12 18.98
N SER A 186 -19.47 -12.28 19.28
CA SER A 186 -20.85 -12.45 18.79
C SER A 186 -20.97 -12.17 17.28
N ALA A 187 -21.97 -12.76 16.64
CA ALA A 187 -22.28 -12.52 15.24
C ALA A 187 -22.50 -11.01 14.92
N VAL A 188 -23.06 -10.24 15.88
CA VAL A 188 -23.27 -8.79 15.73
C VAL A 188 -21.95 -8.04 15.69
N GLN A 189 -21.00 -8.38 16.57
CA GLN A 189 -19.66 -7.76 16.59
C GLN A 189 -18.89 -8.05 15.31
N ILE A 190 -18.95 -9.31 14.83
CA ILE A 190 -18.35 -9.73 13.55
C ILE A 190 -18.96 -8.94 12.39
N ALA A 191 -20.29 -8.83 12.34
CA ALA A 191 -20.98 -8.06 11.30
C ALA A 191 -20.66 -6.55 11.37
N MET A 192 -20.57 -5.97 12.56
CA MET A 192 -20.22 -4.56 12.72
C MET A 192 -18.78 -4.26 12.30
N LEU A 193 -17.82 -5.14 12.59
CA LEU A 193 -16.42 -4.94 12.20
C LEU A 193 -16.21 -5.24 10.72
N ALA A 194 -16.44 -6.47 10.28
CA ALA A 194 -16.14 -6.93 8.94
C ALA A 194 -17.21 -6.52 7.92
N GLY A 195 -18.47 -6.50 8.34
CA GLY A 195 -19.59 -6.06 7.50
C GLY A 195 -19.53 -4.57 7.19
N SER A 196 -19.15 -3.70 8.13
CA SER A 196 -18.97 -2.28 7.86
C SER A 196 -17.82 -2.00 6.89
N ALA A 197 -16.74 -2.78 6.96
CA ALA A 197 -15.65 -2.70 5.99
C ALA A 197 -16.17 -3.03 4.58
N THR A 198 -16.97 -4.06 4.44
CA THR A 198 -17.58 -4.46 3.16
C THR A 198 -18.64 -3.45 2.69
N ALA A 199 -19.48 -2.95 3.60
CA ALA A 199 -20.44 -1.90 3.29
C ALA A 199 -19.76 -0.64 2.77
N GLY A 200 -18.59 -0.28 3.32
CA GLY A 200 -17.78 0.83 2.83
C GLY A 200 -17.32 0.63 1.39
N VAL A 201 -16.77 -0.53 1.06
CA VAL A 201 -16.34 -0.88 -0.31
C VAL A 201 -17.54 -0.94 -1.26
N ALA A 202 -18.68 -1.47 -0.80
CA ALA A 202 -19.92 -1.48 -1.57
C ALA A 202 -20.42 -0.03 -1.86
N ALA A 203 -20.47 0.83 -0.86
CA ALA A 203 -20.84 2.23 -1.01
C ALA A 203 -19.91 2.96 -2.00
N GLN A 204 -18.61 2.72 -1.93
CA GLN A 204 -17.61 3.25 -2.87
C GLN A 204 -17.91 2.85 -4.32
N ALA A 205 -18.29 1.61 -4.56
CA ALA A 205 -18.60 1.12 -5.91
C ALA A 205 -19.97 1.65 -6.39
N LEU A 206 -20.97 1.58 -5.53
CA LEU A 206 -22.36 1.92 -5.89
C LEU A 206 -22.56 3.41 -6.14
N ILE A 207 -21.84 4.30 -5.43
CA ILE A 207 -21.94 5.76 -5.66
C ILE A 207 -21.53 6.15 -7.09
N LEU A 208 -20.69 5.37 -7.76
CA LEU A 208 -20.28 5.62 -9.13
C LEU A 208 -21.44 5.50 -10.13
N PHE A 209 -22.50 4.75 -9.83
CA PHE A 209 -23.69 4.70 -10.68
C PHE A 209 -24.43 6.05 -10.77
N VAL A 210 -24.32 6.90 -9.75
CA VAL A 210 -24.85 8.27 -9.82
C VAL A 210 -24.11 9.07 -10.89
N ALA A 211 -22.77 8.97 -10.91
CA ALA A 211 -21.96 9.61 -11.95
C ALA A 211 -22.19 8.98 -13.32
N TRP A 212 -22.36 7.66 -13.38
CA TRP A 212 -22.69 6.93 -14.60
C TRP A 212 -23.94 7.46 -15.29
N LYS A 213 -25.02 7.66 -14.52
CA LYS A 213 -26.26 8.26 -15.04
C LYS A 213 -26.06 9.70 -15.54
N ARG A 214 -25.23 10.49 -14.84
CA ARG A 214 -24.95 11.89 -15.22
C ARG A 214 -24.21 12.03 -16.55
N ILE A 215 -23.39 11.04 -16.94
CA ILE A 215 -22.73 11.02 -18.25
C ILE A 215 -23.59 10.42 -19.38
N GLY A 216 -24.89 10.20 -19.12
CA GLY A 216 -25.85 9.71 -20.12
C GLY A 216 -25.71 8.21 -20.44
N MET A 217 -25.03 7.44 -19.60
CA MET A 217 -24.87 5.99 -19.78
C MET A 217 -26.03 5.23 -19.13
N SER A 218 -26.63 4.30 -19.86
CA SER A 218 -27.59 3.33 -19.35
C SER A 218 -26.89 1.99 -19.11
N LEU A 219 -27.12 1.37 -17.96
CA LEU A 219 -26.66 0.02 -17.68
C LEU A 219 -27.70 -0.97 -18.22
N SER A 220 -27.32 -1.79 -19.19
CA SER A 220 -28.10 -2.93 -19.65
C SER A 220 -27.26 -4.18 -19.68
N LEU A 221 -27.74 -5.25 -19.08
CA LEU A 221 -27.04 -6.54 -19.09
C LEU A 221 -27.08 -7.13 -20.50
N ASN A 222 -25.90 -7.44 -21.05
CA ASN A 222 -25.76 -8.01 -22.38
C ASN A 222 -24.79 -9.20 -22.37
N PHE A 223 -25.35 -10.40 -22.45
CA PHE A 223 -24.62 -11.67 -22.35
C PHE A 223 -24.05 -12.18 -23.70
N LYS A 224 -24.06 -11.35 -24.75
CA LYS A 224 -23.50 -11.70 -26.07
C LYS A 224 -21.98 -11.51 -26.07
N TRP A 225 -21.23 -12.39 -25.40
CA TRP A 225 -19.77 -12.23 -25.12
C TRP A 225 -18.85 -12.70 -26.25
N ARG A 226 -19.34 -13.33 -27.29
CA ARG A 226 -18.50 -13.84 -28.39
C ARG A 226 -17.93 -12.68 -29.21
N GLY A 227 -16.61 -12.73 -29.49
CA GLY A 227 -15.96 -11.78 -30.40
C GLY A 227 -15.23 -10.60 -29.76
N PHE A 228 -14.94 -10.62 -28.44
CA PHE A 228 -14.23 -9.51 -27.77
C PHE A 228 -12.75 -9.31 -28.19
N GLY A 229 -12.13 -10.27 -28.87
CA GLY A 229 -10.72 -10.14 -29.30
C GLY A 229 -9.73 -9.93 -28.13
N LEU A 230 -9.98 -10.51 -26.96
CA LEU A 230 -9.15 -10.32 -25.75
C LEU A 230 -7.76 -10.96 -25.86
N ARG A 231 -7.58 -11.95 -26.73
CA ARG A 231 -6.35 -12.75 -26.83
C ARG A 231 -5.07 -11.95 -27.07
N PRO A 232 -5.01 -10.95 -27.98
CA PRO A 232 -3.82 -10.12 -28.16
C PRO A 232 -3.48 -9.28 -26.94
N ALA A 233 -4.51 -8.73 -26.28
CA ALA A 233 -4.34 -7.90 -25.10
C ALA A 233 -3.89 -8.71 -23.87
N LEU A 234 -4.41 -9.92 -23.67
CA LEU A 234 -3.94 -10.86 -22.64
C LEU A 234 -2.48 -11.27 -22.88
N LYS A 235 -2.09 -11.48 -24.15
CA LYS A 235 -0.69 -11.76 -24.50
C LYS A 235 0.23 -10.58 -24.17
N ALA A 236 -0.19 -9.35 -24.43
CA ALA A 236 0.58 -8.15 -24.08
C ALA A 236 0.68 -7.96 -22.56
N ALA A 237 -0.38 -8.30 -21.81
CA ALA A 237 -0.43 -8.18 -20.35
C ALA A 237 0.21 -9.36 -19.59
N SER A 238 0.61 -10.44 -20.29
CA SER A 238 1.03 -11.70 -19.64
C SER A 238 2.20 -11.54 -18.66
N TRP A 239 3.20 -10.74 -18.99
CA TRP A 239 4.33 -10.47 -18.12
C TRP A 239 3.93 -9.67 -16.88
N SER A 240 3.07 -8.68 -17.03
CA SER A 240 2.54 -7.90 -15.90
C SER A 240 1.67 -8.77 -15.00
N LEU A 241 0.85 -9.65 -15.57
CA LEU A 241 0.07 -10.64 -14.81
C LEU A 241 1.00 -11.60 -14.06
N GLY A 242 2.03 -12.13 -14.74
CA GLY A 242 3.05 -12.97 -14.11
C GLY A 242 3.74 -12.29 -12.94
N MET A 243 4.07 -11.00 -13.07
CA MET A 243 4.66 -10.20 -11.99
C MET A 243 3.72 -10.10 -10.77
N VAL A 244 2.43 -9.85 -11.00
CA VAL A 244 1.43 -9.82 -9.92
C VAL A 244 1.31 -11.19 -9.25
N LEU A 245 1.18 -12.27 -10.03
CA LEU A 245 1.06 -13.63 -9.48
C LEU A 245 2.26 -14.00 -8.59
N VAL A 246 3.47 -13.75 -9.06
CA VAL A 246 4.69 -14.02 -8.28
C VAL A 246 4.71 -13.18 -7.00
N THR A 247 4.32 -11.90 -7.06
CA THR A 247 4.24 -11.03 -5.88
C THR A 247 3.20 -11.55 -4.87
N GLN A 248 2.04 -12.04 -5.33
CA GLN A 248 1.02 -12.60 -4.44
C GLN A 248 1.48 -13.89 -3.75
N VAL A 249 2.25 -14.73 -4.44
CA VAL A 249 2.86 -15.93 -3.82
C VAL A 249 3.85 -15.51 -2.72
N GLY A 250 4.69 -14.50 -2.98
CA GLY A 250 5.59 -13.96 -1.96
C GLY A 250 4.85 -13.41 -0.73
N GLY A 251 3.78 -12.63 -0.97
CA GLY A 251 2.92 -12.11 0.09
C GLY A 251 2.22 -13.21 0.90
N LEU A 252 1.77 -14.28 0.24
CA LEU A 252 1.19 -15.46 0.89
C LEU A 252 2.21 -16.10 1.85
N VAL A 253 3.41 -16.43 1.37
CA VAL A 253 4.46 -17.03 2.20
C VAL A 253 4.82 -16.13 3.38
N GLN A 254 4.98 -14.84 3.15
CA GLN A 254 5.23 -13.86 4.21
C GLN A 254 4.12 -13.88 5.27
N THR A 255 2.85 -13.91 4.87
CA THR A 255 1.72 -13.94 5.80
C THR A 255 1.67 -15.22 6.60
N ILE A 256 1.92 -16.38 5.97
CA ILE A 256 1.99 -17.69 6.65
C ILE A 256 3.08 -17.66 7.73
N VAL A 257 4.28 -17.20 7.41
CA VAL A 257 5.38 -17.12 8.38
C VAL A 257 5.08 -16.10 9.48
N ALA A 258 4.57 -14.92 9.13
CA ALA A 258 4.18 -13.89 10.11
C ALA A 258 3.08 -14.37 11.07
N SER A 259 2.13 -15.18 10.58
CA SER A 259 1.06 -15.73 11.40
C SER A 259 1.57 -16.72 12.46
N GLY A 260 2.69 -17.38 12.21
CA GLY A 260 3.35 -18.28 13.16
C GLY A 260 3.93 -17.56 14.39
N ALA A 261 4.12 -16.25 14.36
CA ALA A 261 4.60 -15.47 15.50
C ALA A 261 3.66 -15.56 16.72
N ILE A 262 2.39 -15.90 16.49
CA ILE A 262 1.38 -16.02 17.54
C ILE A 262 1.74 -17.09 18.59
N SER A 263 2.55 -18.10 18.22
CA SER A 263 3.02 -19.14 19.15
C SER A 263 3.80 -18.60 20.35
N ALA A 264 4.45 -17.44 20.21
CA ALA A 264 5.17 -16.79 21.30
C ALA A 264 4.28 -15.94 22.22
N ARG A 265 2.99 -15.75 21.92
CA ARG A 265 2.09 -14.88 22.71
C ARG A 265 1.76 -15.46 24.10
N ALA A 266 1.89 -16.75 24.29
CA ALA A 266 1.73 -17.36 25.61
C ALA A 266 2.74 -16.83 26.62
N GLU A 267 3.96 -16.52 26.17
CA GLU A 267 5.06 -15.97 26.98
C GLU A 267 5.12 -14.44 26.89
N ASN A 268 4.82 -13.87 25.72
CA ASN A 268 4.87 -12.43 25.47
C ASN A 268 3.64 -11.97 24.67
N PRO A 269 2.57 -11.51 25.32
CA PRO A 269 1.35 -11.05 24.66
C PRO A 269 1.54 -9.90 23.67
N ALA A 270 2.64 -9.16 23.77
CA ALA A 270 2.95 -8.01 22.93
C ALA A 270 3.63 -8.37 21.59
N VAL A 271 3.78 -9.66 21.27
CA VAL A 271 4.43 -10.11 20.03
C VAL A 271 3.67 -9.62 18.80
N ALA A 272 4.40 -8.94 17.89
CA ALA A 272 3.89 -8.51 16.61
C ALA A 272 3.60 -9.72 15.69
N SER A 273 2.45 -9.73 15.03
CA SER A 273 2.06 -10.72 14.04
C SER A 273 1.46 -10.02 12.79
N VAL A 274 0.51 -10.63 12.11
CA VAL A 274 -0.04 -10.15 10.84
C VAL A 274 -0.62 -8.74 10.92
N ALA A 275 -1.37 -8.42 11.97
CA ALA A 275 -1.97 -7.10 12.15
C ALA A 275 -0.91 -6.00 12.32
N ALA A 276 0.13 -6.26 13.13
CA ALA A 276 1.24 -5.33 13.31
C ALA A 276 2.02 -5.11 12.00
N ALA A 277 2.27 -6.18 11.21
CA ALA A 277 2.86 -6.07 9.88
C ALA A 277 2.00 -5.19 8.95
N GLY A 278 0.68 -5.31 9.02
CA GLY A 278 -0.26 -4.48 8.25
C GLY A 278 -0.17 -2.99 8.62
N ILE A 279 -0.07 -2.66 9.90
CA ILE A 279 0.13 -1.26 10.37
C ILE A 279 1.49 -0.73 9.91
N ALA A 280 2.57 -1.52 10.06
CA ALA A 280 3.89 -1.11 9.60
C ALA A 280 3.91 -0.85 8.09
N TRP A 281 3.24 -1.70 7.30
CA TRP A 281 3.08 -1.50 5.86
C TRP A 281 2.27 -0.23 5.53
N LEU A 282 1.21 0.07 6.28
CA LEU A 282 0.47 1.32 6.13
C LEU A 282 1.38 2.53 6.32
N VAL A 283 2.17 2.56 7.40
CA VAL A 283 3.13 3.64 7.68
C VAL A 283 4.18 3.76 6.57
N PHE A 284 4.73 2.62 6.11
CA PHE A 284 5.69 2.56 5.01
C PHE A 284 5.12 3.13 3.69
N MET A 285 3.87 2.83 3.38
CA MET A 285 3.23 3.24 2.13
C MET A 285 2.83 4.72 2.10
N LEU A 286 2.72 5.41 3.22
CA LEU A 286 2.34 6.82 3.26
C LEU A 286 3.30 7.71 2.46
N PRO A 287 4.62 7.79 2.78
CA PRO A 287 5.55 8.63 2.01
C PRO A 287 5.71 8.16 0.56
N HIS A 288 5.75 6.83 0.33
CA HIS A 288 5.84 6.28 -1.01
C HIS A 288 4.67 6.73 -1.89
N SER A 289 3.46 6.59 -1.41
CA SER A 289 2.26 6.85 -2.20
C SER A 289 2.00 8.35 -2.43
N VAL A 290 2.40 9.21 -1.49
CA VAL A 290 2.23 10.67 -1.63
C VAL A 290 3.31 11.26 -2.51
N ALA A 291 4.58 10.92 -2.28
CA ALA A 291 5.71 11.52 -2.98
C ALA A 291 6.14 10.73 -4.21
N THR A 292 6.52 9.46 -4.02
CA THR A 292 7.13 8.65 -5.10
C THR A 292 6.18 8.43 -6.26
N VAL A 293 4.93 8.04 -5.98
CA VAL A 293 3.95 7.77 -7.04
C VAL A 293 3.64 9.04 -7.84
N SER A 294 3.51 10.20 -7.17
CA SER A 294 3.24 11.48 -7.83
C SER A 294 4.39 11.92 -8.72
N ILE A 295 5.62 11.87 -8.20
CA ILE A 295 6.83 12.24 -8.94
C ILE A 295 7.03 11.29 -10.13
N ALA A 296 6.96 9.98 -9.89
CA ALA A 296 7.18 8.98 -10.93
C ALA A 296 6.13 9.06 -12.05
N THR A 297 4.87 9.40 -11.74
CA THR A 297 3.82 9.58 -12.75
C THR A 297 4.11 10.79 -13.64
N ALA A 298 4.55 11.92 -13.05
CA ALA A 298 4.89 13.11 -13.81
C ALA A 298 6.10 12.89 -14.75
N TYR A 299 7.13 12.20 -14.27
CA TYR A 299 8.30 11.87 -15.08
C TYR A 299 8.03 10.76 -16.10
N PHE A 300 7.15 9.80 -15.79
CA PHE A 300 6.76 8.74 -16.73
C PHE A 300 6.20 9.29 -18.04
N THR A 301 5.31 10.29 -17.96
CA THR A 301 4.76 10.95 -19.15
C THR A 301 5.85 11.56 -20.01
N LYS A 302 6.80 12.30 -19.39
CA LYS A 302 7.94 12.91 -20.11
C LYS A 302 8.85 11.85 -20.74
N MET A 303 9.21 10.82 -19.95
CA MET A 303 10.05 9.72 -20.43
C MET A 303 9.41 9.00 -21.64
N SER A 304 8.09 8.75 -21.60
CA SER A 304 7.37 8.13 -22.71
C SER A 304 7.41 8.98 -23.98
N THR A 305 7.27 10.31 -23.85
CA THR A 305 7.40 11.24 -24.97
C THR A 305 8.83 11.19 -25.57
N HIS A 306 9.86 11.24 -24.70
CA HIS A 306 11.24 11.22 -25.18
C HIS A 306 11.64 9.90 -25.85
N VAL A 307 11.10 8.76 -25.38
CA VAL A 307 11.28 7.48 -26.06
C VAL A 307 10.65 7.50 -27.47
N HIS A 308 9.45 8.05 -27.59
CA HIS A 308 8.74 8.16 -28.88
C HIS A 308 9.46 9.09 -29.87
N GLU A 309 10.11 10.14 -29.35
CA GLU A 309 10.92 11.07 -30.11
C GLU A 309 12.37 10.58 -30.35
N HIS A 310 12.72 9.36 -29.92
CA HIS A 310 14.07 8.78 -29.95
C HIS A 310 15.16 9.61 -29.23
N ARG A 311 14.77 10.41 -28.24
CA ARG A 311 15.67 11.33 -27.48
C ARG A 311 16.12 10.66 -26.18
N MET A 312 16.99 9.64 -26.29
CA MET A 312 17.44 8.84 -25.15
C MET A 312 18.23 9.63 -24.10
N ASP A 313 18.89 10.73 -24.48
CA ASP A 313 19.61 11.57 -23.53
C ASP A 313 18.67 12.31 -22.58
N LEU A 314 17.51 12.76 -23.08
CA LEU A 314 16.49 13.39 -22.27
C LEU A 314 15.78 12.37 -21.36
N LEU A 315 15.56 11.14 -21.86
CA LEU A 315 15.06 10.05 -21.02
C LEU A 315 15.99 9.84 -19.81
N LYS A 316 17.31 9.74 -20.02
CA LYS A 316 18.29 9.56 -18.94
C LYS A 316 18.30 10.72 -17.96
N ALA A 317 18.22 11.96 -18.48
CA ALA A 317 18.18 13.16 -17.67
C ALA A 317 16.92 13.21 -16.79
N ASP A 318 15.74 12.92 -17.34
CA ASP A 318 14.48 12.91 -16.62
C ASP A 318 14.42 11.76 -15.59
N LEU A 319 14.90 10.55 -15.94
CA LEU A 319 15.03 9.45 -15.01
C LEU A 319 15.92 9.83 -13.82
N ALA A 320 17.09 10.40 -14.08
CA ALA A 320 18.02 10.80 -13.02
C ALA A 320 17.43 11.92 -12.14
N ALA A 321 16.75 12.89 -12.74
CA ALA A 321 16.08 13.96 -12.01
C ALA A 321 14.95 13.40 -11.13
N GLY A 322 14.15 12.47 -11.65
CA GLY A 322 13.10 11.77 -10.90
C GLY A 322 13.67 10.97 -9.73
N LEU A 323 14.75 10.19 -9.94
CA LEU A 323 15.41 9.43 -8.88
C LEU A 323 15.97 10.35 -7.78
N ARG A 324 16.59 11.48 -8.13
CA ARG A 324 17.08 12.45 -7.13
C ARG A 324 15.94 13.09 -6.35
N SER A 325 14.85 13.48 -7.03
CA SER A 325 13.68 14.06 -6.37
C SER A 325 13.02 13.07 -5.40
N ILE A 326 12.92 11.81 -5.79
CA ILE A 326 12.42 10.73 -4.94
C ILE A 326 13.36 10.50 -3.77
N ALA A 327 14.68 10.43 -4.00
CA ALA A 327 15.67 10.21 -2.95
C ALA A 327 15.63 11.31 -1.88
N LEU A 328 15.50 12.57 -2.28
CA LEU A 328 15.39 13.71 -1.37
C LEU A 328 14.29 13.49 -0.31
N ILE A 329 13.12 13.07 -0.74
CA ILE A 329 11.96 12.88 0.15
C ILE A 329 12.04 11.53 0.88
N SER A 330 12.41 10.45 0.18
CA SER A 330 12.44 9.11 0.76
C SER A 330 13.50 8.97 1.84
N VAL A 331 14.66 9.62 1.71
CA VAL A 331 15.71 9.61 2.75
C VAL A 331 15.21 10.30 4.02
N LEU A 332 14.63 11.50 3.89
CA LEU A 332 14.05 12.19 5.04
C LEU A 332 12.95 11.35 5.70
N ALA A 333 12.04 10.79 4.90
CA ALA A 333 10.95 9.97 5.40
C ALA A 333 11.46 8.70 6.11
N THR A 334 12.47 8.02 5.53
CA THR A 334 13.10 6.84 6.15
C THR A 334 13.64 7.20 7.53
N VAL A 335 14.47 8.23 7.61
CA VAL A 335 15.11 8.61 8.86
C VAL A 335 14.10 9.15 9.87
N ALA A 336 13.19 10.02 9.43
CA ALA A 336 12.19 10.61 10.33
C ALA A 336 11.25 9.55 10.92
N ILE A 337 10.71 8.65 10.07
CA ILE A 337 9.80 7.61 10.55
C ILE A 337 10.55 6.59 11.42
N SER A 338 11.81 6.26 11.09
CA SER A 338 12.62 5.34 11.93
C SER A 338 12.88 5.91 13.31
N VAL A 339 13.26 7.19 13.42
CA VAL A 339 13.46 7.86 14.73
C VAL A 339 12.16 7.99 15.50
N LEU A 340 11.06 8.28 14.80
CA LEU A 340 9.74 8.48 15.38
C LEU A 340 8.91 7.19 15.46
N ALA A 341 9.49 6.01 15.18
CA ALA A 341 8.75 4.74 15.09
C ALA A 341 7.98 4.41 16.37
N TYR A 342 8.58 4.64 17.54
CA TYR A 342 7.94 4.33 18.82
C TYR A 342 6.81 5.31 19.18
N PRO A 343 6.96 6.64 19.10
CA PRO A 343 5.81 7.54 19.25
C PRO A 343 4.73 7.35 18.17
N ILE A 344 5.09 6.95 16.93
CA ILE A 344 4.12 6.53 15.91
C ILE A 344 3.37 5.28 16.39
N SER A 345 4.07 4.27 16.91
CA SER A 345 3.46 3.05 17.44
C SER A 345 2.51 3.34 18.59
N ARG A 346 2.82 4.34 19.45
CA ARG A 346 1.93 4.77 20.55
C ARG A 346 0.56 5.25 20.08
N VAL A 347 0.45 5.72 18.84
CA VAL A 347 -0.84 6.11 18.27
C VAL A 347 -1.75 4.90 18.06
N PHE A 348 -1.17 3.72 17.82
CA PHE A 348 -1.89 2.48 17.52
C PHE A 348 -2.03 1.56 18.74
N VAL A 349 -1.05 1.54 19.63
CA VAL A 349 -1.01 0.61 20.79
C VAL A 349 -0.79 1.34 22.10
N GLY A 350 -1.39 0.83 23.16
CA GLY A 350 -1.36 1.46 24.50
C GLY A 350 -0.22 0.97 25.37
N GLU A 351 0.10 -0.31 25.31
CA GLU A 351 1.07 -0.95 26.20
C GLU A 351 2.50 -0.78 25.71
N PHE A 352 3.42 -0.50 26.64
CA PHE A 352 4.81 -0.23 26.29
C PHE A 352 5.51 -1.38 25.54
N PRO A 353 5.37 -2.66 25.92
CA PRO A 353 5.94 -3.76 25.15
C PRO A 353 5.42 -3.84 23.72
N ALA A 354 4.13 -3.57 23.49
CA ALA A 354 3.52 -3.55 22.17
C ALA A 354 4.00 -2.34 21.34
N ILE A 355 4.26 -1.18 21.97
CA ILE A 355 4.88 -0.02 21.32
C ILE A 355 6.26 -0.39 20.79
N ILE A 356 7.08 -1.07 21.59
CA ILE A 356 8.42 -1.51 21.19
C ILE A 356 8.32 -2.53 20.05
N SER A 357 7.46 -3.52 20.18
CA SER A 357 7.28 -4.57 19.18
C SER A 357 6.89 -3.98 17.82
N LEU A 358 5.85 -3.15 17.76
CA LEU A 358 5.42 -2.50 16.50
C LEU A 358 6.48 -1.52 15.98
N GLY A 359 7.14 -0.75 16.87
CA GLY A 359 8.20 0.19 16.51
C GLY A 359 9.38 -0.50 15.82
N ASN A 360 9.81 -1.65 16.32
CA ASN A 360 10.88 -2.46 15.72
C ASN A 360 10.50 -2.92 14.31
N VAL A 361 9.26 -3.35 14.09
CA VAL A 361 8.74 -3.73 12.77
C VAL A 361 8.79 -2.55 11.80
N ILE A 362 8.34 -1.37 12.25
CA ILE A 362 8.37 -0.14 11.44
C ILE A 362 9.81 0.21 11.06
N VAL A 363 10.75 0.25 12.02
CA VAL A 363 12.17 0.57 11.76
C VAL A 363 12.76 -0.38 10.73
N ALA A 364 12.58 -1.70 10.92
CA ALA A 364 13.10 -2.71 10.01
C ALA A 364 12.58 -2.54 8.57
N LEU A 365 11.30 -2.22 8.42
CA LEU A 365 10.67 -2.04 7.12
C LEU A 365 11.08 -0.72 6.46
N MET A 366 11.27 0.36 7.23
CA MET A 366 11.62 1.68 6.68
C MET A 366 12.96 1.71 5.97
N LEU A 367 13.91 0.82 6.29
CA LEU A 367 15.17 0.67 5.56
C LEU A 367 14.97 0.36 4.07
N GLY A 368 13.86 -0.27 3.72
CA GLY A 368 13.48 -0.58 2.34
C GLY A 368 12.82 0.55 1.56
N LEU A 369 12.46 1.69 2.18
CA LEU A 369 11.64 2.72 1.53
C LEU A 369 12.33 3.37 0.32
N LEU A 370 13.58 3.75 0.46
CA LEU A 370 14.34 4.36 -0.64
C LEU A 370 14.54 3.39 -1.81
N PRO A 371 15.05 2.15 -1.61
CA PRO A 371 15.18 1.19 -2.71
C PRO A 371 13.82 0.82 -3.32
N PHE A 372 12.75 0.67 -2.54
CA PHE A 372 11.40 0.42 -3.06
C PHE A 372 10.93 1.54 -4.00
N SER A 373 11.15 2.78 -3.60
CA SER A 373 10.81 3.96 -4.40
C SER A 373 11.65 4.06 -5.68
N PHE A 374 12.90 3.63 -5.63
CA PHE A 374 13.78 3.54 -6.80
C PHE A 374 13.34 2.46 -7.78
N VAL A 375 12.99 1.27 -7.28
CA VAL A 375 12.42 0.20 -8.12
C VAL A 375 11.19 0.69 -8.85
N TYR A 376 10.27 1.38 -8.16
CA TYR A 376 9.06 1.92 -8.76
C TYR A 376 9.35 2.88 -9.92
N MET A 377 10.30 3.80 -9.75
CA MET A 377 10.70 4.74 -10.81
C MET A 377 11.38 4.04 -11.99
N MET A 378 12.27 3.07 -11.72
CA MET A 378 12.94 2.30 -12.76
C MET A 378 11.96 1.41 -13.54
N GLN A 379 10.96 0.83 -12.89
CA GLN A 379 9.87 0.13 -13.58
C GLN A 379 9.13 1.04 -14.57
N ARG A 380 8.88 2.30 -14.20
CA ARG A 380 8.27 3.28 -15.11
C ARG A 380 9.14 3.57 -16.32
N ALA A 381 10.47 3.61 -16.16
CA ALA A 381 11.39 3.76 -17.29
C ALA A 381 11.33 2.54 -18.24
N PHE A 382 11.30 1.31 -17.70
CA PHE A 382 11.09 0.11 -18.52
C PHE A 382 9.74 0.12 -19.24
N PHE A 383 8.67 0.55 -18.57
CA PHE A 383 7.35 0.64 -19.21
C PHE A 383 7.31 1.71 -20.30
N ALA A 384 8.03 2.84 -20.14
CA ALA A 384 8.18 3.83 -21.19
C ALA A 384 8.91 3.26 -22.43
N LEU A 385 9.82 2.30 -22.22
CA LEU A 385 10.53 1.56 -23.27
C LEU A 385 9.73 0.35 -23.80
N GLU A 386 8.45 0.22 -23.43
CA GLU A 386 7.57 -0.91 -23.77
C GLU A 386 8.11 -2.29 -23.30
N ASP A 387 9.03 -2.31 -22.35
CA ASP A 387 9.61 -3.53 -21.77
C ASP A 387 8.92 -3.90 -20.47
N THR A 388 7.99 -4.85 -20.52
CA THR A 388 7.32 -5.43 -19.34
C THR A 388 7.98 -6.73 -18.87
N ARG A 389 8.83 -7.33 -19.71
CA ARG A 389 9.51 -8.60 -19.42
C ARG A 389 10.62 -8.44 -18.38
N THR A 390 11.46 -7.42 -18.54
CA THR A 390 12.57 -7.17 -17.61
C THR A 390 12.09 -6.89 -16.17
N PRO A 391 11.07 -6.02 -15.93
CA PRO A 391 10.43 -5.86 -14.63
C PRO A 391 9.91 -7.16 -14.00
N PHE A 392 9.35 -8.06 -14.79
CA PHE A 392 8.93 -9.37 -14.30
C PHE A 392 10.13 -10.15 -13.72
N TRP A 393 11.24 -10.24 -14.45
CA TRP A 393 12.38 -11.06 -14.04
C TRP A 393 13.06 -10.54 -12.77
N PHE A 394 13.32 -9.25 -12.63
CA PHE A 394 13.93 -8.75 -11.40
C PHE A 394 12.96 -8.82 -10.19
N THR A 395 11.64 -8.75 -10.44
CA THR A 395 10.64 -9.01 -9.40
C THR A 395 10.60 -10.49 -9.02
N ALA A 396 10.66 -11.39 -10.00
CA ALA A 396 10.69 -12.84 -9.74
C ALA A 396 11.93 -13.26 -8.94
N VAL A 397 13.10 -12.69 -9.25
CA VAL A 397 14.34 -12.91 -8.47
C VAL A 397 14.16 -12.41 -7.03
N GLN A 398 13.65 -11.19 -6.84
CA GLN A 398 13.43 -10.61 -5.51
C GLN A 398 12.47 -11.48 -4.69
N ILE A 399 11.32 -11.88 -5.28
CA ILE A 399 10.33 -12.71 -4.58
C ILE A 399 10.89 -14.11 -4.30
N GLY A 400 11.65 -14.70 -5.21
CA GLY A 400 12.33 -15.98 -4.96
C GLY A 400 13.26 -15.91 -3.75
N LEU A 401 14.10 -14.86 -3.68
CA LEU A 401 14.97 -14.63 -2.52
C LEU A 401 14.16 -14.37 -1.24
N HIS A 402 13.04 -13.64 -1.36
CA HIS A 402 12.15 -13.36 -0.23
C HIS A 402 11.48 -14.65 0.30
N ILE A 403 11.01 -15.53 -0.57
CA ILE A 403 10.42 -16.82 -0.19
C ILE A 403 11.45 -17.71 0.52
N ILE A 404 12.65 -17.87 -0.08
CA ILE A 404 13.74 -18.66 0.52
C ILE A 404 14.11 -18.08 1.89
N GLY A 405 14.30 -16.76 1.99
CA GLY A 405 14.62 -16.10 3.25
C GLY A 405 13.50 -16.22 4.28
N SER A 406 12.22 -16.14 3.88
CA SER A 406 11.09 -16.31 4.79
C SER A 406 11.03 -17.72 5.39
N ILE A 407 11.26 -18.74 4.57
CA ILE A 407 11.32 -20.14 5.04
C ILE A 407 12.51 -20.32 5.99
N THR A 408 13.69 -19.77 5.65
CA THR A 408 14.87 -19.82 6.53
C THR A 408 14.58 -19.16 7.87
N ILE A 409 14.00 -17.96 7.86
CA ILE A 409 13.63 -17.22 9.08
C ILE A 409 12.64 -18.03 9.92
N SER A 410 11.66 -18.68 9.33
CA SER A 410 10.69 -19.51 10.08
C SER A 410 11.32 -20.69 10.81
N MET A 411 12.49 -21.15 10.36
CA MET A 411 13.22 -22.29 10.94
C MET A 411 14.32 -21.87 11.93
N THR A 412 14.80 -20.62 11.86
CA THR A 412 16.02 -20.21 12.57
C THR A 412 15.81 -19.06 13.56
N VAL A 413 14.73 -18.30 13.42
CA VAL A 413 14.46 -17.13 14.24
C VAL A 413 13.37 -17.43 15.26
N ALA A 414 13.53 -16.97 16.49
CA ALA A 414 12.54 -17.13 17.54
C ALA A 414 11.22 -16.44 17.12
N ALA A 415 10.08 -17.05 17.51
CA ALA A 415 8.76 -16.63 17.08
C ALA A 415 8.44 -15.14 17.39
N GLU A 416 8.95 -14.62 18.49
CA GLU A 416 8.80 -13.21 18.89
C GLU A 416 9.45 -12.20 17.93
N TRP A 417 10.47 -12.61 17.17
CA TRP A 417 11.22 -11.77 16.24
C TRP A 417 10.86 -12.01 14.77
N LEU A 418 9.95 -12.96 14.46
CA LEU A 418 9.62 -13.33 13.08
C LEU A 418 9.21 -12.15 12.21
N VAL A 419 8.32 -11.29 12.70
CA VAL A 419 7.81 -10.16 11.89
C VAL A 419 8.86 -9.07 11.69
N VAL A 420 9.73 -8.83 12.67
CA VAL A 420 10.87 -7.91 12.54
C VAL A 420 11.86 -8.46 11.51
N ALA A 421 12.21 -9.74 11.60
CA ALA A 421 13.12 -10.41 10.66
C ALA A 421 12.56 -10.42 9.23
N LEU A 422 11.26 -10.70 9.04
CA LEU A 422 10.58 -10.62 7.75
C LEU A 422 10.57 -9.21 7.17
N SER A 423 10.41 -8.19 8.02
CA SER A 423 10.45 -6.78 7.60
C SER A 423 11.85 -6.38 7.14
N LEU A 424 12.88 -6.83 7.85
CA LEU A 424 14.28 -6.63 7.46
C LEU A 424 14.63 -7.39 6.17
N LEU A 425 14.15 -8.63 6.03
CA LEU A 425 14.29 -9.41 4.80
C LEU A 425 13.61 -8.70 3.62
N THR A 426 12.41 -8.14 3.81
CA THR A 426 11.71 -7.35 2.80
C THR A 426 12.58 -6.18 2.35
N SER A 427 13.11 -5.40 3.28
CA SER A 427 14.01 -4.26 3.01
C SER A 427 15.27 -4.70 2.25
N THR A 428 15.87 -5.82 2.65
CA THR A 428 17.08 -6.38 2.03
C THR A 428 16.81 -6.86 0.60
N THR A 429 15.76 -7.64 0.39
CA THR A 429 15.43 -8.20 -0.93
C THR A 429 14.99 -7.12 -1.91
N ILE A 430 14.28 -6.08 -1.45
CA ILE A 430 13.95 -4.89 -2.27
C ILE A 430 15.23 -4.12 -2.63
N THR A 431 16.22 -4.04 -1.73
CA THR A 431 17.50 -3.40 -2.04
C THR A 431 18.24 -4.17 -3.13
N ILE A 432 18.29 -5.50 -3.06
CA ILE A 432 18.86 -6.35 -4.11
C ILE A 432 18.09 -6.14 -5.43
N GLN A 433 16.76 -6.07 -5.40
CA GLN A 433 15.94 -5.77 -6.57
C GLN A 433 16.29 -4.41 -7.18
N ALA A 434 16.48 -3.38 -6.36
CA ALA A 434 16.84 -2.04 -6.83
C ALA A 434 18.21 -2.02 -7.53
N VAL A 435 19.21 -2.72 -6.99
CA VAL A 435 20.53 -2.87 -7.60
C VAL A 435 20.42 -3.62 -8.93
N LEU A 436 19.67 -4.72 -8.98
CA LEU A 436 19.46 -5.51 -10.19
C LEU A 436 18.71 -4.70 -11.26
N ALA A 437 17.65 -3.99 -10.87
CA ALA A 437 16.89 -3.14 -11.79
C ALA A 437 17.76 -2.01 -12.36
N TYR A 438 18.60 -1.37 -11.53
CA TYR A 438 19.55 -0.34 -11.97
C TYR A 438 20.56 -0.90 -12.97
N TRP A 439 21.13 -2.07 -12.69
CA TRP A 439 22.11 -2.71 -13.58
C TRP A 439 21.49 -3.10 -14.94
N LEU A 440 20.29 -3.71 -14.93
CA LEU A 440 19.56 -4.07 -16.15
C LEU A 440 19.18 -2.84 -16.96
N LEU A 441 18.73 -1.78 -16.30
CA LEU A 441 18.39 -0.53 -16.97
C LEU A 441 19.61 0.13 -17.60
N THR A 442 20.74 0.15 -16.89
CA THR A 442 22.02 0.65 -17.42
C THR A 442 22.48 -0.14 -18.65
N LYS A 443 22.30 -1.46 -18.67
CA LYS A 443 22.56 -2.27 -19.86
C LYS A 443 21.64 -1.92 -21.04
N ARG A 444 20.38 -1.55 -20.76
CA ARG A 444 19.37 -1.29 -21.80
C ARG A 444 19.52 0.09 -22.44
N ILE A 445 19.75 1.15 -21.65
CA ILE A 445 19.79 2.55 -22.13
C ILE A 445 21.20 3.16 -22.10
N GLY A 446 22.21 2.43 -21.61
CA GLY A 446 23.56 2.93 -21.36
C GLY A 446 23.69 3.65 -20.02
N SER A 447 24.92 3.99 -19.65
CA SER A 447 25.22 4.64 -18.36
C SER A 447 24.55 6.02 -18.27
N PHE A 448 24.02 6.33 -17.10
CA PHE A 448 23.51 7.64 -16.71
C PHE A 448 24.14 8.15 -15.38
N LYS A 449 25.31 7.59 -15.01
CA LYS A 449 26.09 7.99 -13.83
C LYS A 449 26.48 9.48 -13.84
N GLN A 450 26.69 10.05 -15.04
CA GLN A 450 27.04 11.45 -15.24
C GLN A 450 26.01 12.45 -14.68
N HIS A 451 24.78 12.01 -14.44
CA HIS A 451 23.75 12.85 -13.85
C HIS A 451 23.82 12.98 -12.33
N GLY A 452 24.87 12.46 -11.69
CA GLY A 452 25.21 12.72 -10.29
C GLY A 452 24.26 12.13 -9.24
N ILE A 453 23.54 11.04 -9.57
CA ILE A 453 22.56 10.41 -8.65
C ILE A 453 23.25 9.97 -7.35
N ALA A 454 24.36 9.25 -7.45
CA ALA A 454 25.08 8.74 -6.27
C ALA A 454 25.58 9.85 -5.35
N ALA A 455 26.15 10.94 -5.93
CA ALA A 455 26.62 12.09 -5.18
C ALA A 455 25.45 12.83 -4.49
N ALA A 456 24.31 12.96 -5.16
CA ALA A 456 23.11 13.55 -4.58
C ALA A 456 22.57 12.69 -3.43
N CYS A 457 22.43 11.38 -3.64
CA CYS A 457 22.01 10.45 -2.60
C CYS A 457 22.93 10.46 -1.38
N ALA A 458 24.26 10.53 -1.59
CA ALA A 458 25.22 10.64 -0.48
C ALA A 458 24.98 11.91 0.36
N LYS A 459 24.77 13.07 -0.30
CA LYS A 459 24.43 14.33 0.40
C LYS A 459 23.11 14.20 1.17
N PHE A 460 22.08 13.56 0.59
CA PHE A 460 20.79 13.36 1.24
C PHE A 460 20.93 12.44 2.47
N VAL A 461 21.68 11.34 2.34
CA VAL A 461 21.91 10.40 3.45
C VAL A 461 22.69 11.07 4.58
N ILE A 462 23.77 11.80 4.28
CA ILE A 462 24.54 12.53 5.30
C ILE A 462 23.64 13.55 6.03
N SER A 463 22.87 14.34 5.27
CA SER A 463 21.92 15.30 5.87
C SER A 463 20.81 14.61 6.67
N GLY A 464 20.33 13.47 6.18
CA GLY A 464 19.33 12.65 6.86
C GLY A 464 19.84 12.05 8.17
N VAL A 465 21.04 11.46 8.16
CA VAL A 465 21.67 10.92 9.36
C VAL A 465 21.89 12.02 10.41
N LEU A 466 22.41 13.18 10.00
CA LEU A 466 22.56 14.33 10.91
C LEU A 466 21.21 14.76 11.53
N ALA A 467 20.19 14.90 10.70
CA ALA A 467 18.84 15.22 11.17
C ALA A 467 18.28 14.13 12.11
N GLY A 468 18.53 12.87 11.80
CA GLY A 468 18.13 11.73 12.64
C GLY A 468 18.79 11.71 14.00
N LEU A 469 20.10 11.94 14.06
CA LEU A 469 20.84 12.02 15.33
C LEU A 469 20.32 13.15 16.22
N ILE A 470 20.06 14.33 15.62
CA ILE A 470 19.51 15.47 16.38
C ILE A 470 18.05 15.18 16.79
N GLY A 471 17.23 14.60 15.92
CA GLY A 471 15.86 14.19 16.27
C GLY A 471 15.81 13.15 17.39
N TYR A 472 16.72 12.17 17.37
CA TYR A 472 16.88 11.22 18.45
C TYR A 472 17.30 11.90 19.76
N ALA A 473 18.25 12.84 19.71
CA ALA A 473 18.64 13.62 20.88
C ALA A 473 17.45 14.42 21.45
N VAL A 474 16.62 15.03 20.59
CA VAL A 474 15.38 15.71 21.01
C VAL A 474 14.43 14.74 21.72
N LEU A 475 14.23 13.53 21.19
CA LEU A 475 13.40 12.51 21.87
C LEU A 475 13.98 12.11 23.24
N GLN A 476 15.30 12.00 23.37
CA GLN A 476 15.94 11.73 24.65
C GLN A 476 15.72 12.88 25.67
N LEU A 477 15.79 14.14 25.23
CA LEU A 477 15.49 15.31 26.08
C LEU A 477 14.02 15.37 26.51
N LEU A 478 13.09 14.80 25.70
CA LEU A 478 11.67 14.67 26.04
C LEU A 478 11.38 13.45 26.96
N GLY A 479 12.40 12.74 27.42
CA GLY A 479 12.29 11.60 28.33
C GLY A 479 12.60 10.25 27.69
N GLY A 480 12.98 10.20 26.41
CA GLY A 480 13.36 8.98 25.70
C GLY A 480 12.21 7.98 25.51
N VAL A 481 12.54 6.83 24.95
CA VAL A 481 11.59 5.73 24.75
C VAL A 481 11.66 4.79 25.95
N VAL A 482 11.02 5.20 27.04
CA VAL A 482 10.95 4.46 28.31
C VAL A 482 9.49 4.40 28.77
N ALA A 483 9.12 3.33 29.45
CA ALA A 483 7.76 3.17 29.97
C ALA A 483 7.34 4.39 30.81
N GLY A 484 6.19 4.98 30.52
CA GLY A 484 5.67 6.15 31.20
C GLY A 484 6.30 7.50 30.83
N SER A 485 7.32 7.53 29.95
CA SER A 485 7.94 8.78 29.48
C SER A 485 6.96 9.61 28.67
N PHE A 486 7.20 10.93 28.59
CA PHE A 486 6.39 11.85 27.80
C PHE A 486 6.22 11.40 26.33
N VAL A 487 7.25 10.79 25.75
CA VAL A 487 7.27 10.35 24.34
C VAL A 487 6.25 9.26 24.05
N VAL A 488 5.92 8.39 25.04
CA VAL A 488 5.06 7.21 24.85
C VAL A 488 3.92 7.09 25.87
N ALA A 489 3.77 8.02 26.81
CA ALA A 489 2.75 7.93 27.86
C ALA A 489 1.32 8.01 27.29
N LYS A 490 1.03 9.00 26.46
CA LYS A 490 -0.29 9.28 25.90
C LYS A 490 -0.19 9.56 24.40
N VAL A 491 -1.27 9.32 23.65
CA VAL A 491 -1.34 9.63 22.21
C VAL A 491 -1.05 11.11 21.95
N ALA A 492 -1.58 12.01 22.78
CA ALA A 492 -1.35 13.45 22.63
C ALA A 492 0.13 13.84 22.86
N SER A 493 0.79 13.31 23.89
CA SER A 493 2.21 13.58 24.16
C SER A 493 3.12 12.97 23.11
N ALA A 494 2.80 11.76 22.61
CA ALA A 494 3.48 11.14 21.47
C ALA A 494 3.32 12.00 20.22
N GLY A 495 2.11 12.49 19.93
CA GLY A 495 1.86 13.42 18.83
C GLY A 495 2.67 14.71 18.92
N LEU A 496 2.74 15.31 20.11
CA LEU A 496 3.54 16.52 20.33
C LEU A 496 5.04 16.23 20.16
N SER A 497 5.53 15.09 20.68
CA SER A 497 6.92 14.64 20.47
C SER A 497 7.25 14.47 18.99
N MET A 498 6.33 13.91 18.20
CA MET A 498 6.49 13.76 16.75
C MET A 498 6.56 15.13 16.05
N VAL A 499 5.72 16.08 16.45
CA VAL A 499 5.73 17.44 15.86
C VAL A 499 7.03 18.17 16.21
N ILE A 500 7.48 18.12 17.45
CA ILE A 500 8.71 18.79 17.90
C ILE A 500 9.92 18.13 17.21
N ALA A 501 10.13 16.84 17.40
CA ALA A 501 11.30 16.15 16.85
C ALA A 501 11.28 16.12 15.34
N GLY A 502 10.14 15.86 14.70
CA GLY A 502 9.98 15.87 13.24
C GLY A 502 10.20 17.27 12.65
N GLY A 503 9.72 18.31 13.29
CA GLY A 503 9.96 19.70 12.90
C GLY A 503 11.43 20.09 12.96
N VAL A 504 12.13 19.71 14.03
CA VAL A 504 13.59 19.90 14.18
C VAL A 504 14.34 19.11 13.09
N MET A 505 13.98 17.85 12.88
CA MET A 505 14.61 17.01 11.85
C MET A 505 14.44 17.61 10.45
N LEU A 506 13.25 18.09 10.12
CA LEU A 506 13.00 18.75 8.83
C LEU A 506 13.85 20.02 8.69
N ALA A 507 13.92 20.86 9.71
CA ALA A 507 14.71 22.07 9.69
C ALA A 507 16.21 21.77 9.50
N ILE A 508 16.77 20.84 10.26
CA ILE A 508 18.17 20.41 10.17
C ILE A 508 18.47 19.81 8.78
N TYR A 509 17.57 18.95 8.28
CA TYR A 509 17.72 18.37 6.95
C TYR A 509 17.80 19.42 5.86
N VAL A 510 16.88 20.39 5.86
CA VAL A 510 16.87 21.50 4.90
C VAL A 510 18.11 22.38 5.02
N ILE A 511 18.55 22.71 6.26
CA ILE A 511 19.76 23.51 6.50
C ILE A 511 21.00 22.76 5.95
N ALA A 512 21.16 21.49 6.30
CA ALA A 512 22.28 20.67 5.84
C ALA A 512 22.33 20.56 4.31
N LEU A 513 21.18 20.36 3.65
CA LEU A 513 21.10 20.31 2.19
C LEU A 513 21.48 21.66 1.53
N ARG A 514 21.08 22.80 2.14
CA ARG A 514 21.49 24.13 1.65
C ARG A 514 22.99 24.35 1.80
N LEU A 515 23.56 23.94 2.93
CA LEU A 515 25.02 24.04 3.15
C LEU A 515 25.79 23.16 2.14
N LEU A 516 25.25 21.99 1.78
CA LEU A 516 25.80 21.11 0.75
C LEU A 516 25.48 21.56 -0.69
N ARG A 517 24.83 22.72 -0.86
CA ARG A 517 24.48 23.33 -2.16
C ARG A 517 23.69 22.37 -3.06
N VAL A 518 22.63 21.78 -2.52
CA VAL A 518 21.75 20.84 -3.23
C VAL A 518 20.69 21.63 -4.01
N LYS A 519 20.72 21.54 -5.34
CA LYS A 519 19.82 22.31 -6.24
C LYS A 519 18.35 21.86 -6.15
N GLU A 520 18.09 20.59 -5.84
CA GLU A 520 16.74 20.02 -5.72
C GLU A 520 15.91 20.72 -4.64
N VAL A 521 16.52 21.24 -3.61
CA VAL A 521 15.86 21.98 -2.52
C VAL A 521 15.19 23.26 -3.08
N ASP A 522 15.87 24.00 -3.94
CA ASP A 522 15.35 25.24 -4.52
C ASP A 522 14.14 24.96 -5.43
N THR A 523 14.14 23.83 -6.13
CA THR A 523 13.02 23.37 -6.96
C THR A 523 11.77 23.10 -6.12
N VAL A 524 11.92 22.41 -4.99
CA VAL A 524 10.81 22.12 -4.06
C VAL A 524 10.26 23.42 -3.45
N PHE A 525 11.15 24.32 -2.99
CA PHE A 525 10.72 25.61 -2.42
C PHE A 525 10.00 26.49 -3.45
N SER A 526 10.46 26.52 -4.70
CA SER A 526 9.80 27.27 -5.76
C SER A 526 8.41 26.72 -6.08
N ALA A 527 8.24 25.40 -6.08
CA ALA A 527 6.94 24.75 -6.27
C ALA A 527 5.98 25.09 -5.12
N ILE A 528 6.43 25.03 -3.86
CA ILE A 528 5.60 25.40 -2.69
C ILE A 528 5.20 26.89 -2.76
N LYS A 529 6.13 27.80 -3.06
CA LYS A 529 5.81 29.22 -3.24
C LYS A 529 4.78 29.46 -4.35
N GLY A 530 4.83 28.69 -5.42
CA GLY A 530 3.84 28.76 -6.50
C GLY A 530 2.43 28.30 -6.09
N ILE A 531 2.32 27.38 -5.12
CA ILE A 531 1.03 26.91 -4.57
C ILE A 531 0.45 27.93 -3.59
N VAL A 532 1.28 28.52 -2.73
CA VAL A 532 0.83 29.50 -1.70
C VAL A 532 0.42 30.85 -2.33
N ARG A 533 0.94 31.17 -3.53
CA ARG A 533 0.60 32.42 -4.26
C ARG A 533 -0.64 32.31 -5.16
N ARG A 534 -1.25 31.15 -5.25
CA ARG A 534 -2.51 30.88 -5.97
C ARG A 534 -3.65 30.60 -4.98
#